data_50dba99dd74941ac0be1d41c4e404159
#
_entry.id   50dba99dd74941ac0be1d41c4e404159
#
_cell.length_a   1.000
_cell.length_b   1.000
_cell.length_c   1.000
_cell.angle_alpha   90.00
_cell.angle_beta   90.00
_cell.angle_gamma   90.00
#
_symmetry.space_group_name_H-M   'P 1'
#
loop_
_entity.id
_entity.type
_entity.pdbx_description
1 polymer ?
#
loop_
_entity_poly.entity_id
_entity_poly.type
_entity_poly.pdbx_seq_one_letter_code
_entity_poly.pdbx_strand_id
1 'polypeptide(L)'
;MRNIKIVADSSANLLSLNTAPFSVAPLKIITAEREFVDDSSLDLDGMIEYFSRCKLRSHTSCPNPEDWLAAFGDAEEVYCIAITSGLSGSFNAACVAKSIYETEHPGRRVYVIDSLSAGPELTLIAEKIEELAHQGRSFDEICAYMPEYTQNTGLVFMLESLKNFAANGRVSPAVAKIAGVLGIRIVGKAGDKGTLEPTDKCRGEEKSLNSILKHLKANGLKKGKVRLAHCMNEPAALKLKSMIEKEVPEAKVSIGINLGLCSYYAEKGGLLVGYEKM
;
A
#
# COMPACT_ATOMS: atom_id res chain seq x y z
N MET A 1 14.13 -27.52 1.72
CA MET A 1 13.04 -26.50 1.75
C MET A 1 13.20 -25.65 0.52
N ARG A 2 12.11 -25.22 -0.13
CA ARG A 2 12.20 -24.29 -1.26
C ARG A 2 12.72 -22.95 -0.75
N ASN A 3 13.67 -22.34 -1.48
CA ASN A 3 14.20 -21.02 -1.16
C ASN A 3 13.26 -19.95 -1.72
N ILE A 4 12.16 -19.70 -1.00
CA ILE A 4 11.09 -18.76 -1.37
C ILE A 4 11.35 -17.41 -0.70
N LYS A 5 11.07 -16.31 -1.40
CA LYS A 5 11.10 -14.96 -0.85
C LYS A 5 9.91 -14.14 -1.35
N ILE A 6 9.28 -13.41 -0.44
CA ILE A 6 8.27 -12.41 -0.77
C ILE A 6 8.95 -11.04 -0.71
N VAL A 7 8.79 -10.26 -1.76
CA VAL A 7 9.38 -8.93 -1.87
C VAL A 7 8.28 -7.93 -2.21
N ALA A 8 8.24 -6.82 -1.53
CA ALA A 8 7.34 -5.72 -1.91
C ALA A 8 8.09 -4.40 -1.96
N ASP A 9 7.58 -3.43 -2.71
CA ASP A 9 8.07 -2.08 -2.48
C ASP A 9 7.51 -1.52 -1.16
N SER A 10 8.11 -0.45 -0.66
CA SER A 10 7.80 0.07 0.69
C SER A 10 6.36 0.62 0.82
N SER A 11 5.65 0.80 -0.30
CA SER A 11 4.23 1.17 -0.24
C SER A 11 3.34 0.10 0.40
N ALA A 12 3.83 -1.14 0.55
CA ALA A 12 3.09 -2.21 1.21
C ALA A 12 2.83 -1.97 2.70
N ASN A 13 3.44 -0.96 3.32
CA ASN A 13 3.34 -0.70 4.74
C ASN A 13 3.73 -1.90 5.62
N LEU A 14 4.72 -2.66 5.19
CA LEU A 14 5.14 -3.91 5.80
C LEU A 14 6.67 -3.97 5.88
N LEU A 15 7.22 -4.33 7.03
CA LEU A 15 8.65 -4.51 7.22
C LEU A 15 9.06 -5.98 7.36
N SER A 16 8.12 -6.85 7.73
CA SER A 16 8.33 -8.29 7.88
C SER A 16 7.04 -9.06 7.74
N LEU A 17 7.13 -10.35 7.44
CA LEU A 17 6.07 -11.34 7.53
C LEU A 17 6.31 -12.26 8.73
N ASN A 18 5.32 -13.09 9.07
CA ASN A 18 5.41 -13.93 10.27
C ASN A 18 6.35 -15.14 10.08
N THR A 19 6.35 -15.75 8.91
CA THR A 19 7.02 -17.02 8.66
C THR A 19 7.87 -17.03 7.38
N ALA A 20 7.47 -16.30 6.36
CA ALA A 20 8.17 -16.25 5.09
C ALA A 20 9.30 -15.19 5.09
N PRO A 21 10.45 -15.48 4.46
CA PRO A 21 11.46 -14.46 4.20
C PRO A 21 10.85 -13.30 3.41
N PHE A 22 11.04 -12.09 3.93
CA PHE A 22 10.51 -10.86 3.35
C PHE A 22 11.60 -9.82 3.17
N SER A 23 11.54 -9.05 2.08
CA SER A 23 12.40 -7.89 1.86
C SER A 23 11.62 -6.74 1.23
N VAL A 24 12.10 -5.53 1.44
CA VAL A 24 11.52 -4.30 0.91
C VAL A 24 12.44 -3.72 -0.17
N ALA A 25 11.87 -3.34 -1.31
CA ALA A 25 12.50 -2.46 -2.28
C ALA A 25 12.03 -1.02 -1.97
N PRO A 26 12.90 -0.14 -1.44
CA PRO A 26 12.45 1.12 -0.86
C PRO A 26 12.14 2.18 -1.92
N LEU A 27 11.00 2.85 -1.77
CA LEU A 27 10.75 4.13 -2.43
C LEU A 27 11.48 5.24 -1.66
N LYS A 28 11.62 6.39 -2.30
CA LYS A 28 12.30 7.55 -1.71
C LYS A 28 11.43 8.79 -1.78
N ILE A 29 11.50 9.62 -0.76
CA ILE A 29 10.90 10.95 -0.73
C ILE A 29 12.04 11.97 -0.71
N ILE A 30 12.07 12.87 -1.67
CA ILE A 30 13.22 13.71 -1.97
C ILE A 30 12.83 15.18 -1.98
N THR A 31 13.63 16.00 -1.31
CA THR A 31 13.61 17.46 -1.39
C THR A 31 14.99 17.95 -1.86
N ALA A 32 15.16 19.25 -2.09
CA ALA A 32 16.45 19.82 -2.43
C ALA A 32 17.50 19.65 -1.30
N GLU A 33 17.07 19.40 -0.06
CA GLU A 33 17.94 19.36 1.11
C GLU A 33 18.09 17.95 1.71
N ARG A 34 17.08 17.07 1.52
CA ARG A 34 17.03 15.76 2.17
C ARG A 34 16.42 14.70 1.26
N GLU A 35 16.96 13.49 1.39
CA GLU A 35 16.38 12.26 0.88
C GLU A 35 15.96 11.39 2.08
N PHE A 36 14.75 10.87 2.02
CA PHE A 36 14.21 9.89 2.97
C PHE A 36 14.00 8.58 2.24
N VAL A 37 14.77 7.57 2.61
CA VAL A 37 14.62 6.20 2.10
C VAL A 37 13.58 5.49 2.95
N ASP A 38 12.53 4.96 2.32
CA ASP A 38 11.42 4.32 3.02
C ASP A 38 11.75 2.85 3.32
N ASP A 39 12.64 2.64 4.25
CA ASP A 39 13.07 1.32 4.76
C ASP A 39 12.98 1.24 6.29
N SER A 40 13.48 0.16 6.86
CA SER A 40 13.45 -0.08 8.31
C SER A 40 14.29 0.91 9.14
N SER A 41 15.16 1.69 8.52
CA SER A 41 16.01 2.69 9.18
C SER A 41 15.37 4.09 9.21
N LEU A 42 14.23 4.27 8.53
CA LEU A 42 13.58 5.57 8.42
C LEU A 42 13.10 6.08 9.78
N ASP A 43 13.57 7.26 10.18
CA ASP A 43 12.94 8.05 11.25
C ASP A 43 11.62 8.63 10.73
N LEU A 44 10.55 7.86 10.89
CA LEU A 44 9.22 8.19 10.39
C LEU A 44 8.66 9.47 11.04
N ASP A 45 8.81 9.61 12.36
CA ASP A 45 8.31 10.77 13.09
C ASP A 45 9.07 12.03 12.68
N GLY A 46 10.39 11.96 12.56
CA GLY A 46 11.23 13.04 12.07
C GLY A 46 10.91 13.43 10.62
N MET A 47 10.59 12.47 9.75
CA MET A 47 10.13 12.74 8.39
C MET A 47 8.78 13.48 8.38
N ILE A 48 7.80 13.00 9.15
CA ILE A 48 6.47 13.63 9.25
C ILE A 48 6.60 15.05 9.79
N GLU A 49 7.40 15.25 10.84
CA GLU A 49 7.67 16.57 11.40
C GLU A 49 8.34 17.50 10.38
N TYR A 50 9.34 16.99 9.64
CA TYR A 50 9.99 17.76 8.58
C TYR A 50 8.97 18.24 7.54
N PHE A 51 8.13 17.36 6.98
CA PHE A 51 7.15 17.73 5.97
C PHE A 51 6.01 18.59 6.49
N SER A 52 5.71 18.57 7.79
CA SER A 52 4.73 19.48 8.41
C SER A 52 5.15 20.95 8.32
N ARG A 53 6.44 21.23 8.26
CA ARG A 53 7.05 22.58 8.24
C ARG A 53 7.72 22.91 6.89
N CYS A 54 8.02 21.89 6.09
CA CYS A 54 8.77 22.04 4.85
C CYS A 54 7.93 22.79 3.80
N LYS A 55 8.53 23.83 3.22
CA LYS A 55 7.97 24.60 2.10
C LYS A 55 8.66 24.27 0.77
N LEU A 56 9.68 23.43 0.80
CA LEU A 56 10.41 23.04 -0.38
C LEU A 56 9.56 22.13 -1.26
N ARG A 57 9.83 22.16 -2.54
CA ARG A 57 9.26 21.20 -3.47
C ARG A 57 9.81 19.81 -3.15
N SER A 58 8.91 18.83 -3.09
CA SER A 58 9.26 17.43 -2.87
C SER A 58 8.73 16.57 -4.01
N HIS A 59 9.44 15.46 -4.26
CA HIS A 59 9.01 14.44 -5.21
C HIS A 59 9.34 13.05 -4.65
N THR A 60 8.78 12.02 -5.27
CA THR A 60 9.06 10.64 -4.91
C THR A 60 9.71 9.91 -6.06
N SER A 61 10.60 8.97 -5.73
CA SER A 61 11.24 8.05 -6.67
C SER A 61 10.86 6.61 -6.34
N CYS A 62 10.52 5.83 -7.34
CA CYS A 62 10.35 4.39 -7.18
C CYS A 62 11.71 3.69 -7.08
N PRO A 63 11.76 2.44 -6.57
CA PRO A 63 12.94 1.60 -6.63
C PRO A 63 13.39 1.42 -8.08
N ASN A 64 14.68 1.43 -8.31
CA ASN A 64 15.26 1.07 -9.60
C ASN A 64 15.41 -0.47 -9.72
N PRO A 65 15.77 -1.03 -10.89
CA PRO A 65 15.95 -2.48 -11.03
C PRO A 65 16.98 -3.07 -10.08
N GLU A 66 18.07 -2.34 -9.76
CA GLU A 66 19.12 -2.79 -8.84
C GLU A 66 18.58 -2.90 -7.39
N ASP A 67 17.72 -1.97 -6.96
CA ASP A 67 17.06 -2.05 -5.65
C ASP A 67 16.20 -3.31 -5.54
N TRP A 68 15.48 -3.66 -6.61
CA TRP A 68 14.68 -4.88 -6.69
C TRP A 68 15.56 -6.14 -6.70
N LEU A 69 16.65 -6.16 -7.48
CA LEU A 69 17.60 -7.28 -7.52
C LEU A 69 18.23 -7.53 -6.16
N ALA A 70 18.62 -6.46 -5.46
CA ALA A 70 19.12 -6.55 -4.08
C ALA A 70 18.08 -7.15 -3.12
N ALA A 71 16.80 -6.77 -3.29
CA ALA A 71 15.72 -7.31 -2.48
C ALA A 71 15.41 -8.78 -2.82
N PHE A 72 15.56 -9.23 -4.08
CA PHE A 72 15.41 -10.65 -4.48
C PHE A 72 16.49 -11.52 -3.83
N GLY A 73 17.74 -11.01 -3.75
CA GLY A 73 18.86 -11.74 -3.18
C GLY A 73 19.17 -13.03 -3.94
N ASP A 74 19.27 -14.14 -3.22
CA ASP A 74 19.61 -15.46 -3.79
C ASP A 74 18.43 -16.45 -3.85
N ALA A 75 17.19 -15.96 -3.70
CA ALA A 75 16.00 -16.80 -3.65
C ALA A 75 15.75 -17.52 -4.98
N GLU A 76 15.30 -18.79 -4.92
CA GLU A 76 14.96 -19.57 -6.11
C GLU A 76 13.58 -19.17 -6.66
N GLU A 77 12.65 -18.80 -5.77
CA GLU A 77 11.29 -18.39 -6.11
C GLU A 77 10.97 -17.06 -5.42
N VAL A 78 10.70 -16.02 -6.21
CA VAL A 78 10.39 -14.68 -5.72
C VAL A 78 8.97 -14.29 -6.09
N TYR A 79 8.21 -13.86 -5.10
CA TYR A 79 6.91 -13.21 -5.29
C TYR A 79 7.07 -11.72 -5.02
N CYS A 80 6.97 -10.93 -6.08
CA CYS A 80 7.26 -9.50 -6.07
C CYS A 80 5.94 -8.72 -6.16
N ILE A 81 5.68 -7.82 -5.21
CA ILE A 81 4.46 -7.03 -5.12
C ILE A 81 4.82 -5.56 -5.27
N ALA A 82 4.30 -4.92 -6.30
CA ALA A 82 4.54 -3.50 -6.54
C ALA A 82 3.28 -2.66 -6.31
N ILE A 83 3.47 -1.42 -5.86
CA ILE A 83 2.44 -0.39 -5.92
C ILE A 83 1.89 -0.28 -7.35
N THR A 84 0.65 0.15 -7.47
CA THR A 84 -0.02 0.35 -8.75
C THR A 84 0.86 1.00 -9.82
N SER A 85 0.88 0.39 -10.99
CA SER A 85 1.52 0.96 -12.20
C SER A 85 0.84 2.26 -12.67
N GLY A 86 -0.41 2.49 -12.25
CA GLY A 86 -1.15 3.72 -12.56
C GLY A 86 -0.60 4.97 -11.87
N LEU A 87 0.21 4.84 -10.81
CA LEU A 87 0.76 5.97 -10.04
C LEU A 87 2.29 5.96 -9.94
N SER A 88 2.96 4.84 -10.24
CA SER A 88 4.40 4.65 -10.03
C SER A 88 5.06 3.80 -11.11
N GLY A 89 6.33 4.04 -11.38
CA GLY A 89 7.17 3.20 -12.23
C GLY A 89 7.69 1.91 -11.56
N SER A 90 7.35 1.68 -10.29
CA SER A 90 7.86 0.57 -9.47
C SER A 90 7.61 -0.80 -10.11
N PHE A 91 6.39 -1.05 -10.59
CA PHE A 91 6.03 -2.28 -11.29
C PHE A 91 6.92 -2.53 -12.53
N ASN A 92 7.13 -1.51 -13.36
CA ASN A 92 7.98 -1.64 -14.53
C ASN A 92 9.44 -1.92 -14.17
N ALA A 93 9.97 -1.27 -13.12
CA ALA A 93 11.31 -1.54 -12.63
C ALA A 93 11.45 -2.98 -12.10
N ALA A 94 10.43 -3.49 -11.39
CA ALA A 94 10.38 -4.88 -10.94
C ALA A 94 10.35 -5.88 -12.11
N CYS A 95 9.62 -5.57 -13.20
CA CYS A 95 9.62 -6.40 -14.40
C CYS A 95 10.99 -6.44 -15.10
N VAL A 96 11.71 -5.32 -15.14
CA VAL A 96 13.09 -5.29 -15.64
C VAL A 96 14.01 -6.13 -14.76
N ALA A 97 13.94 -5.95 -13.43
CA ALA A 97 14.71 -6.74 -12.48
C ALA A 97 14.44 -8.25 -12.62
N LYS A 98 13.16 -8.66 -12.79
CA LYS A 98 12.79 -10.05 -13.09
C LYS A 98 13.54 -10.57 -14.30
N SER A 99 13.51 -9.84 -15.43
CA SER A 99 14.15 -10.28 -16.67
C SER A 99 15.67 -10.47 -16.50
N ILE A 100 16.33 -9.56 -15.79
CA ILE A 100 17.75 -9.65 -15.46
C ILE A 100 18.01 -10.88 -14.58
N TYR A 101 17.25 -11.01 -13.48
CA TYR A 101 17.42 -12.07 -12.48
C TYR A 101 17.26 -13.48 -13.08
N GLU A 102 16.21 -13.70 -13.86
CA GLU A 102 15.96 -15.00 -14.51
C GLU A 102 16.97 -15.31 -15.61
N THR A 103 17.54 -14.29 -16.28
CA THR A 103 18.58 -14.46 -17.29
C THR A 103 19.93 -14.81 -16.67
N GLU A 104 20.31 -14.14 -15.58
CA GLU A 104 21.57 -14.36 -14.91
C GLU A 104 21.59 -15.64 -14.05
N HIS A 105 20.39 -16.09 -13.64
CA HIS A 105 20.22 -17.26 -12.78
C HIS A 105 19.23 -18.27 -13.35
N PRO A 106 19.63 -19.08 -14.38
CA PRO A 106 18.74 -20.08 -14.98
C PRO A 106 18.14 -21.03 -13.93
N GLY A 107 16.81 -21.17 -13.96
CA GLY A 107 16.06 -22.00 -13.00
C GLY A 107 15.44 -21.23 -11.83
N ARG A 108 15.85 -20.00 -11.57
CA ARG A 108 15.15 -19.11 -10.64
C ARG A 108 13.94 -18.47 -11.31
N ARG A 109 12.91 -18.18 -10.53
CA ARG A 109 11.63 -17.69 -11.05
C ARG A 109 11.14 -16.48 -10.24
N VAL A 110 10.64 -15.48 -10.94
CA VAL A 110 10.06 -14.28 -10.30
C VAL A 110 8.64 -14.08 -10.82
N TYR A 111 7.68 -13.95 -9.91
CA TYR A 111 6.32 -13.53 -10.23
C TYR A 111 6.09 -12.10 -9.77
N VAL A 112 5.83 -11.19 -10.70
CA VAL A 112 5.60 -9.77 -10.40
C VAL A 112 4.11 -9.48 -10.45
N ILE A 113 3.59 -8.89 -9.37
CA ILE A 113 2.19 -8.50 -9.21
C ILE A 113 2.09 -6.97 -9.28
N ASP A 114 1.35 -6.47 -10.27
CA ASP A 114 0.82 -5.11 -10.20
C ASP A 114 -0.40 -5.13 -9.28
N SER A 115 -0.27 -4.52 -8.12
CA SER A 115 -1.38 -4.54 -7.15
C SER A 115 -2.58 -3.70 -7.57
N LEU A 116 -2.42 -2.79 -8.53
CA LEU A 116 -3.37 -1.72 -8.87
C LEU A 116 -3.83 -0.92 -7.62
N SER A 117 -3.04 -0.94 -6.57
CA SER A 117 -3.35 -0.38 -5.25
C SER A 117 -2.10 0.14 -4.54
N ALA A 118 -2.23 0.45 -3.24
CA ALA A 118 -1.17 0.87 -2.33
C ALA A 118 -1.50 0.49 -0.88
N GLY A 119 -0.50 0.58 0.00
CA GLY A 119 -0.70 0.47 1.44
C GLY A 119 -1.23 -0.89 1.90
N PRO A 120 -2.23 -0.88 2.80
CA PRO A 120 -2.72 -2.10 3.46
C PRO A 120 -3.27 -3.18 2.54
N GLU A 121 -3.66 -2.86 1.30
CA GLU A 121 -4.07 -3.89 0.35
C GLU A 121 -2.87 -4.73 -0.11
N LEU A 122 -1.69 -4.13 -0.28
CA LEU A 122 -0.47 -4.89 -0.58
C LEU A 122 -0.06 -5.78 0.61
N THR A 123 -0.31 -5.35 1.83
CA THR A 123 -0.14 -6.18 3.03
C THR A 123 -0.99 -7.47 2.92
N LEU A 124 -2.26 -7.35 2.52
CA LEU A 124 -3.14 -8.52 2.33
C LEU A 124 -2.62 -9.46 1.25
N ILE A 125 -2.10 -8.92 0.14
CA ILE A 125 -1.50 -9.71 -0.95
C ILE A 125 -0.27 -10.48 -0.43
N ALA A 126 0.63 -9.83 0.30
CA ALA A 126 1.80 -10.47 0.88
C ALA A 126 1.44 -11.56 1.88
N GLU A 127 0.50 -11.30 2.78
CA GLU A 127 -0.01 -12.27 3.74
C GLU A 127 -0.68 -13.48 3.08
N LYS A 128 -1.36 -13.28 1.94
CA LYS A 128 -1.99 -14.39 1.20
C LYS A 128 -0.93 -15.28 0.54
N ILE A 129 0.11 -14.70 -0.03
CA ILE A 129 1.23 -15.47 -0.59
C ILE A 129 1.92 -16.26 0.51
N GLU A 130 2.19 -15.64 1.68
CA GLU A 130 2.75 -16.33 2.85
C GLU A 130 1.89 -17.53 3.29
N GLU A 131 0.56 -17.32 3.37
CA GLU A 131 -0.40 -18.37 3.74
C GLU A 131 -0.34 -19.56 2.76
N LEU A 132 -0.36 -19.30 1.45
CA LEU A 132 -0.31 -20.33 0.42
C LEU A 132 1.03 -21.07 0.41
N ALA A 133 2.14 -20.33 0.58
CA ALA A 133 3.47 -20.93 0.70
C ALA A 133 3.59 -21.83 1.92
N HIS A 134 3.03 -21.40 3.07
CA HIS A 134 2.99 -22.19 4.30
C HIS A 134 2.14 -23.47 4.15
N GLN A 135 1.07 -23.42 3.34
CA GLN A 135 0.26 -24.59 2.97
C GLN A 135 0.98 -25.55 2.00
N GLY A 136 2.20 -25.24 1.59
CA GLY A 136 2.98 -26.07 0.68
C GLY A 136 2.61 -25.94 -0.80
N ARG A 137 1.82 -24.94 -1.19
CA ARG A 137 1.47 -24.70 -2.59
C ARG A 137 2.73 -24.44 -3.42
N SER A 138 2.75 -24.95 -4.64
CA SER A 138 3.84 -24.72 -5.60
C SER A 138 3.84 -23.26 -6.10
N PHE A 139 4.94 -22.84 -6.71
CA PHE A 139 5.05 -21.53 -7.35
C PHE A 139 3.93 -21.31 -8.37
N ASP A 140 3.69 -22.29 -9.22
CA ASP A 140 2.71 -22.18 -10.30
C ASP A 140 1.27 -22.13 -9.75
N GLU A 141 0.96 -22.88 -8.67
CA GLU A 141 -0.34 -22.80 -8.00
C GLU A 141 -0.58 -21.43 -7.36
N ILE A 142 0.45 -20.85 -6.74
CA ILE A 142 0.35 -19.50 -6.14
C ILE A 142 0.16 -18.46 -7.27
N CYS A 143 0.97 -18.51 -8.33
CA CYS A 143 0.83 -17.61 -9.48
C CYS A 143 -0.54 -17.70 -10.14
N ALA A 144 -1.12 -18.89 -10.24
CA ALA A 144 -2.45 -19.09 -10.80
C ALA A 144 -3.59 -18.57 -9.88
N TYR A 145 -3.39 -18.62 -8.55
CA TYR A 145 -4.38 -18.18 -7.56
C TYR A 145 -4.43 -16.66 -7.40
N MET A 146 -3.27 -15.98 -7.42
CA MET A 146 -3.17 -14.57 -7.05
C MET A 146 -4.00 -13.60 -7.90
N PRO A 147 -4.18 -13.77 -9.24
CA PRO A 147 -5.01 -12.88 -10.03
C PRO A 147 -6.48 -12.83 -9.58
N GLU A 148 -7.06 -13.95 -9.17
CA GLU A 148 -8.41 -13.99 -8.61
C GLU A 148 -8.45 -13.36 -7.21
N TYR A 149 -7.45 -13.63 -6.39
CA TYR A 149 -7.39 -13.04 -5.05
C TYR A 149 -7.30 -11.52 -5.09
N THR A 150 -6.45 -10.94 -5.94
CA THR A 150 -6.31 -9.48 -6.06
C THR A 150 -7.56 -8.78 -6.56
N GLN A 151 -8.39 -9.45 -7.38
CA GLN A 151 -9.72 -8.93 -7.76
C GLN A 151 -10.70 -8.93 -6.58
N ASN A 152 -10.48 -9.80 -5.61
CA ASN A 152 -11.29 -9.94 -4.39
C ASN A 152 -10.69 -9.20 -3.18
N THR A 153 -9.78 -8.25 -3.41
CA THR A 153 -9.33 -7.27 -2.43
C THR A 153 -9.71 -5.86 -2.86
N GLY A 154 -9.52 -4.89 -2.00
CA GLY A 154 -9.76 -3.48 -2.30
C GLY A 154 -9.13 -2.55 -1.29
N LEU A 155 -8.97 -1.28 -1.71
CA LEU A 155 -8.51 -0.18 -0.88
C LEU A 155 -9.57 0.90 -0.83
N VAL A 156 -9.90 1.35 0.38
CA VAL A 156 -10.64 2.59 0.66
C VAL A 156 -9.74 3.50 1.48
N PHE A 157 -9.79 4.79 1.23
CA PHE A 157 -8.98 5.77 1.95
C PHE A 157 -9.82 6.95 2.44
N MET A 158 -9.32 7.62 3.49
CA MET A 158 -9.77 8.94 3.94
C MET A 158 -8.56 9.85 4.04
N LEU A 159 -8.59 10.98 3.33
CA LEU A 159 -7.50 11.95 3.27
C LEU A 159 -8.01 13.36 3.59
N GLU A 160 -7.26 14.11 4.41
CA GLU A 160 -7.54 15.51 4.70
C GLU A 160 -6.93 16.45 3.66
N SER A 161 -5.91 15.97 2.95
CA SER A 161 -5.18 16.72 1.92
C SER A 161 -4.84 15.81 0.74
N LEU A 162 -4.78 16.38 -0.44
CA LEU A 162 -4.25 15.76 -1.66
C LEU A 162 -3.08 16.58 -2.23
N LYS A 163 -2.47 17.44 -1.41
CA LYS A 163 -1.43 18.36 -1.82
C LYS A 163 -0.22 17.64 -2.41
N ASN A 164 0.26 16.60 -1.71
CA ASN A 164 1.43 15.85 -2.16
C ASN A 164 1.13 15.01 -3.42
N PHE A 165 -0.08 14.48 -3.55
CA PHE A 165 -0.53 13.82 -4.79
C PHE A 165 -0.52 14.79 -5.98
N ALA A 166 -1.04 16.00 -5.81
CA ALA A 166 -1.06 17.01 -6.87
C ALA A 166 0.34 17.54 -7.20
N ALA A 167 1.17 17.80 -6.18
CA ALA A 167 2.54 18.28 -6.37
C ALA A 167 3.39 17.30 -7.17
N ASN A 168 3.07 16.01 -7.08
CA ASN A 168 3.74 14.92 -7.78
C ASN A 168 2.99 14.46 -9.05
N GLY A 169 1.92 15.13 -9.45
CA GLY A 169 1.18 14.85 -10.70
C GLY A 169 0.34 13.56 -10.67
N ARG A 170 0.01 13.01 -9.49
CA ARG A 170 -0.79 11.79 -9.30
C ARG A 170 -2.29 12.07 -9.24
N VAL A 171 -2.67 13.32 -9.01
CA VAL A 171 -4.05 13.82 -9.16
C VAL A 171 -4.02 15.20 -9.83
N SER A 172 -5.12 15.57 -10.48
CA SER A 172 -5.20 16.93 -11.07
C SER A 172 -5.25 18.00 -9.98
N PRO A 173 -4.74 19.23 -10.25
CA PRO A 173 -4.83 20.33 -9.31
C PRO A 173 -6.28 20.68 -8.92
N ALA A 174 -7.24 20.42 -9.82
CA ALA A 174 -8.67 20.65 -9.55
C ALA A 174 -9.19 19.70 -8.46
N VAL A 175 -8.78 18.42 -8.50
CA VAL A 175 -9.11 17.41 -7.47
C VAL A 175 -8.46 17.78 -6.14
N ALA A 176 -7.20 18.23 -6.14
CA ALA A 176 -6.49 18.60 -4.92
C ALA A 176 -7.11 19.81 -4.19
N LYS A 177 -7.61 20.80 -4.93
CA LYS A 177 -8.27 21.97 -4.32
C LYS A 177 -9.50 21.62 -3.48
N ILE A 178 -10.14 20.49 -3.76
CA ILE A 178 -11.33 20.04 -3.04
C ILE A 178 -10.96 19.57 -1.62
N ALA A 179 -9.82 18.92 -1.46
CA ALA A 179 -9.33 18.42 -0.18
C ALA A 179 -8.68 19.50 0.71
N GLY A 180 -8.38 20.68 0.18
CA GLY A 180 -7.73 21.77 0.94
C GLY A 180 -8.68 22.66 1.77
N VAL A 181 -9.97 22.32 1.83
CA VAL A 181 -10.97 23.10 2.59
C VAL A 181 -11.01 22.60 4.03
N LEU A 182 -10.87 23.51 4.99
CA LEU A 182 -10.86 23.19 6.42
C LEU A 182 -12.05 22.32 6.84
N GLY A 183 -11.73 21.17 7.45
CA GLY A 183 -12.70 20.21 7.94
C GLY A 183 -13.37 19.34 6.86
N ILE A 184 -12.93 19.44 5.60
CA ILE A 184 -13.36 18.55 4.52
C ILE A 184 -12.35 17.40 4.41
N ARG A 185 -12.84 16.18 4.42
CA ARG A 185 -12.08 14.95 4.16
C ARG A 185 -12.58 14.30 2.88
N ILE A 186 -11.66 13.79 2.09
CA ILE A 186 -11.98 13.02 0.89
C ILE A 186 -11.94 11.55 1.25
N VAL A 187 -13.05 10.86 1.02
CA VAL A 187 -13.10 9.40 1.00
C VAL A 187 -13.05 8.96 -0.46
N GLY A 188 -12.33 7.88 -0.71
CA GLY A 188 -12.16 7.34 -2.05
C GLY A 188 -11.66 5.90 -2.02
N LYS A 189 -11.40 5.37 -3.19
CA LYS A 189 -10.95 3.99 -3.39
C LYS A 189 -9.81 3.94 -4.42
N ALA A 190 -9.11 2.81 -4.47
CA ALA A 190 -8.32 2.46 -5.65
C ALA A 190 -9.30 2.17 -6.80
N GLY A 191 -9.08 2.82 -7.93
CA GLY A 191 -9.86 2.61 -9.13
C GLY A 191 -9.40 1.39 -9.93
N ASP A 192 -10.20 0.96 -10.89
CA ASP A 192 -9.92 -0.25 -11.70
C ASP A 192 -8.58 -0.18 -12.47
N LYS A 193 -8.06 1.02 -12.72
CA LYS A 193 -6.74 1.27 -13.34
C LYS A 193 -5.67 1.60 -12.31
N GLY A 194 -5.91 1.34 -11.03
CA GLY A 194 -4.98 1.64 -9.95
C GLY A 194 -4.75 3.13 -9.70
N THR A 195 -5.66 4.00 -10.15
CA THR A 195 -5.63 5.44 -9.88
C THR A 195 -6.43 5.80 -8.64
N LEU A 196 -6.16 6.99 -8.10
CA LEU A 196 -6.91 7.50 -6.97
C LEU A 196 -8.30 7.96 -7.42
N GLU A 197 -9.36 7.32 -6.94
CA GLU A 197 -10.76 7.69 -7.23
C GLU A 197 -11.45 8.27 -5.98
N PRO A 198 -11.56 9.61 -5.86
CA PRO A 198 -12.41 10.24 -4.87
C PRO A 198 -13.89 9.89 -5.09
N THR A 199 -14.57 9.45 -4.04
CA THR A 199 -16.00 9.07 -4.09
C THR A 199 -16.88 10.04 -3.31
N ASP A 200 -16.44 10.45 -2.11
CA ASP A 200 -17.21 11.29 -1.23
C ASP A 200 -16.40 12.47 -0.69
N LYS A 201 -17.10 13.58 -0.45
CA LYS A 201 -16.62 14.74 0.31
C LYS A 201 -17.35 14.80 1.63
N CYS A 202 -16.65 14.54 2.70
CA CYS A 202 -17.24 14.48 4.03
C CYS A 202 -16.79 15.65 4.88
N ARG A 203 -17.72 16.28 5.58
CA ARG A 203 -17.40 17.30 6.59
C ARG A 203 -17.32 16.65 7.96
N GLY A 204 -16.12 16.64 8.54
CA GLY A 204 -15.85 16.05 9.85
C GLY A 204 -15.57 14.54 9.79
N GLU A 205 -14.95 14.05 10.87
CA GLU A 205 -14.44 12.68 10.96
C GLU A 205 -15.55 11.64 10.94
N GLU A 206 -16.60 11.85 11.73
CA GLU A 206 -17.67 10.86 11.88
C GLU A 206 -18.36 10.53 10.53
N LYS A 207 -18.66 11.56 9.73
CA LYS A 207 -19.23 11.37 8.39
C LYS A 207 -18.27 10.62 7.47
N SER A 208 -16.97 10.88 7.60
CA SER A 208 -15.95 10.21 6.80
C SER A 208 -15.82 8.72 7.16
N LEU A 209 -15.81 8.39 8.45
CA LEU A 209 -15.76 6.99 8.92
C LEU A 209 -17.03 6.22 8.51
N ASN A 210 -18.21 6.84 8.61
CA ASN A 210 -19.46 6.25 8.11
C ASN A 210 -19.43 6.03 6.60
N SER A 211 -18.83 6.96 5.84
CA SER A 211 -18.67 6.79 4.39
C SER A 211 -17.73 5.62 4.08
N ILE A 212 -16.58 5.49 4.77
CA ILE A 212 -15.69 4.33 4.61
C ILE A 212 -16.47 3.03 4.86
N LEU A 213 -17.15 2.91 5.98
CA LEU A 213 -17.91 1.69 6.33
C LEU A 213 -18.96 1.35 5.26
N LYS A 214 -19.68 2.37 4.75
CA LYS A 214 -20.62 2.21 3.65
C LYS A 214 -19.94 1.65 2.40
N HIS A 215 -18.78 2.18 2.02
CA HIS A 215 -18.03 1.70 0.86
C HIS A 215 -17.54 0.27 1.05
N LEU A 216 -17.01 -0.08 2.22
CA LEU A 216 -16.57 -1.44 2.52
C LEU A 216 -17.71 -2.46 2.33
N LYS A 217 -18.88 -2.17 2.91
CA LYS A 217 -20.09 -3.04 2.80
C LYS A 217 -20.60 -3.10 1.35
N ALA A 218 -20.69 -1.96 0.67
CA ALA A 218 -21.20 -1.89 -0.72
C ALA A 218 -20.27 -2.62 -1.71
N ASN A 219 -18.96 -2.67 -1.42
CA ASN A 219 -17.99 -3.35 -2.27
C ASN A 219 -17.68 -4.80 -1.81
N GLY A 220 -18.49 -5.38 -0.94
CA GLY A 220 -18.50 -6.81 -0.69
C GLY A 220 -17.83 -7.27 0.60
N LEU A 221 -17.43 -6.38 1.53
CA LEU A 221 -16.98 -6.82 2.84
C LEU A 221 -18.13 -7.44 3.63
N LYS A 222 -18.10 -8.76 3.81
CA LYS A 222 -19.04 -9.55 4.64
C LYS A 222 -18.31 -10.33 5.72
N LYS A 223 -17.04 -10.65 5.47
CA LYS A 223 -16.11 -11.36 6.36
C LYS A 223 -14.69 -11.11 5.84
N GLY A 224 -13.68 -11.78 6.42
CA GLY A 224 -12.32 -11.73 5.92
C GLY A 224 -11.45 -10.70 6.64
N LYS A 225 -10.26 -10.49 6.10
CA LYS A 225 -9.25 -9.62 6.71
C LYS A 225 -9.50 -8.16 6.33
N VAL A 226 -9.33 -7.27 7.32
CA VAL A 226 -9.28 -5.82 7.12
C VAL A 226 -8.00 -5.29 7.76
N ARG A 227 -7.22 -4.56 7.00
CA ARG A 227 -5.97 -3.93 7.43
C ARG A 227 -6.17 -2.42 7.41
N LEU A 228 -6.16 -1.79 8.57
CA LEU A 228 -6.20 -0.34 8.74
C LEU A 228 -4.77 0.17 8.90
N ALA A 229 -4.42 1.25 8.23
CA ALA A 229 -3.19 1.99 8.49
C ALA A 229 -3.49 3.49 8.59
N HIS A 230 -2.92 4.15 9.60
CA HIS A 230 -3.15 5.57 9.86
C HIS A 230 -1.85 6.38 9.82
N CYS A 231 -1.97 7.66 9.49
CA CYS A 231 -0.91 8.65 9.68
C CYS A 231 -1.29 9.58 10.82
N MET A 232 -0.68 9.37 12.00
CA MET A 232 -0.93 10.15 13.22
C MET A 232 -2.43 10.33 13.57
N ASN A 233 -3.26 9.28 13.35
CA ASN A 233 -4.71 9.32 13.56
C ASN A 233 -5.23 7.99 14.15
N GLU A 234 -4.56 7.48 15.15
CA GLU A 234 -4.95 6.24 15.84
C GLU A 234 -6.39 6.29 16.39
N PRO A 235 -6.87 7.40 17.00
CA PRO A 235 -8.23 7.45 17.50
C PRO A 235 -9.29 7.18 16.44
N ALA A 236 -9.13 7.72 15.23
CA ALA A 236 -10.05 7.46 14.14
C ALA A 236 -9.96 6.00 13.63
N ALA A 237 -8.74 5.42 13.61
CA ALA A 237 -8.55 4.02 13.25
C ALA A 237 -9.22 3.08 14.26
N LEU A 238 -9.09 3.33 15.55
CA LEU A 238 -9.76 2.56 16.62
C LEU A 238 -11.29 2.67 16.52
N LYS A 239 -11.80 3.88 16.27
CA LYS A 239 -13.23 4.10 16.09
C LYS A 239 -13.75 3.35 14.86
N LEU A 240 -13.04 3.43 13.72
CA LEU A 240 -13.40 2.71 12.51
C LEU A 240 -13.37 1.19 12.71
N LYS A 241 -12.34 0.67 13.39
CA LYS A 241 -12.27 -0.75 13.76
C LYS A 241 -13.52 -1.18 14.53
N SER A 242 -13.88 -0.46 15.59
CA SER A 242 -15.07 -0.77 16.38
C SER A 242 -16.36 -0.74 15.56
N MET A 243 -16.47 0.21 14.61
CA MET A 243 -17.63 0.31 13.70
C MET A 243 -17.68 -0.90 12.74
N ILE A 244 -16.54 -1.32 12.19
CA ILE A 244 -16.46 -2.48 11.29
C ILE A 244 -16.82 -3.76 12.07
N GLU A 245 -16.22 -4.01 13.22
CA GLU A 245 -16.46 -5.20 14.04
C GLU A 245 -17.91 -5.33 14.51
N LYS A 246 -18.57 -4.19 14.77
CA LYS A 246 -20.01 -4.14 15.11
C LYS A 246 -20.90 -4.51 13.93
N GLU A 247 -20.61 -3.98 12.74
CA GLU A 247 -21.44 -4.14 11.54
C GLU A 247 -21.12 -5.42 10.74
N VAL A 248 -19.89 -5.91 10.87
CA VAL A 248 -19.37 -7.10 10.19
C VAL A 248 -18.59 -7.95 11.22
N PRO A 249 -19.28 -8.68 12.10
CA PRO A 249 -18.63 -9.41 13.21
C PRO A 249 -17.62 -10.48 12.78
N GLU A 250 -17.71 -10.98 11.56
CA GLU A 250 -16.77 -11.96 11.00
C GLU A 250 -15.50 -11.33 10.40
N ALA A 251 -15.41 -10.00 10.34
CA ALA A 251 -14.22 -9.32 9.86
C ALA A 251 -13.07 -9.40 10.88
N LYS A 252 -11.87 -9.71 10.39
CA LYS A 252 -10.64 -9.76 11.21
C LYS A 252 -9.86 -8.47 11.03
N VAL A 253 -10.12 -7.48 11.88
CA VAL A 253 -9.60 -6.13 11.74
C VAL A 253 -8.30 -5.95 12.54
N SER A 254 -7.23 -5.52 11.87
CA SER A 254 -5.99 -5.07 12.52
C SER A 254 -5.67 -3.61 12.18
N ILE A 255 -4.95 -2.95 13.06
CA ILE A 255 -4.49 -1.57 12.90
C ILE A 255 -2.98 -1.54 12.89
N GLY A 256 -2.41 -0.78 11.96
CA GLY A 256 -1.01 -0.41 11.86
C GLY A 256 -0.84 1.07 11.56
N ILE A 257 0.39 1.50 11.41
CA ILE A 257 0.75 2.85 10.99
C ILE A 257 1.10 2.87 9.51
N ASN A 258 0.88 3.98 8.85
CA ASN A 258 1.44 4.22 7.52
C ASN A 258 2.96 4.44 7.64
N LEU A 259 3.74 3.71 6.84
CA LEU A 259 5.18 3.92 6.73
C LEU A 259 5.50 5.13 5.83
N GLY A 260 6.76 5.34 5.49
CA GLY A 260 7.25 6.57 4.90
C GLY A 260 6.46 7.09 3.70
N LEU A 261 6.38 6.33 2.60
CA LEU A 261 5.67 6.77 1.39
C LEU A 261 4.18 7.00 1.63
N CYS A 262 3.56 6.06 2.31
CA CYS A 262 2.12 6.15 2.60
C CYS A 262 1.81 7.32 3.54
N SER A 263 2.65 7.60 4.54
CA SER A 263 2.53 8.77 5.42
C SER A 263 2.74 10.08 4.68
N TYR A 264 3.70 10.13 3.76
CA TYR A 264 3.95 11.31 2.94
C TYR A 264 2.73 11.69 2.09
N TYR A 265 2.07 10.70 1.47
CA TYR A 265 0.89 10.96 0.64
C TYR A 265 -0.41 11.08 1.43
N ALA A 266 -0.59 10.28 2.47
CA ALA A 266 -1.79 10.35 3.30
C ALA A 266 -1.82 11.59 4.19
N GLU A 267 -0.66 12.15 4.51
CA GLU A 267 -0.47 13.28 5.42
C GLU A 267 -1.11 13.01 6.80
N LYS A 268 -0.93 13.91 7.74
CA LYS A 268 -1.53 13.77 9.07
C LYS A 268 -3.06 13.68 8.98
N GLY A 269 -3.65 12.72 9.67
CA GLY A 269 -5.10 12.49 9.69
C GLY A 269 -5.57 11.44 8.69
N GLY A 270 -4.71 11.02 7.73
CA GLY A 270 -5.06 10.05 6.72
C GLY A 270 -5.27 8.63 7.26
N LEU A 271 -6.24 7.91 6.68
CA LEU A 271 -6.50 6.49 6.90
C LEU A 271 -6.50 5.75 5.57
N LEU A 272 -5.86 4.59 5.54
CA LEU A 272 -5.92 3.62 4.46
C LEU A 272 -6.54 2.32 4.97
N VAL A 273 -7.40 1.69 4.19
CA VAL A 273 -8.15 0.49 4.58
C VAL A 273 -8.10 -0.53 3.45
N GLY A 274 -7.19 -1.50 3.58
CA GLY A 274 -7.19 -2.69 2.73
C GLY A 274 -8.19 -3.72 3.26
N TYR A 275 -8.95 -4.39 2.40
CA TYR A 275 -9.95 -5.36 2.81
C TYR A 275 -10.17 -6.46 1.77
N GLU A 276 -10.62 -7.63 2.24
CA GLU A 276 -11.07 -8.74 1.40
C GLU A 276 -12.57 -8.57 1.09
N LYS A 277 -12.95 -8.81 -0.18
CA LYS A 277 -14.33 -8.82 -0.67
C LYS A 277 -14.84 -10.27 -0.61
N MET A 278 -15.55 -10.64 0.45
CA MET A 278 -16.07 -11.99 0.65
C MET A 278 -17.48 -11.96 1.23
#